data_1f33c92532fc60b51607e0585b4c31e7
#
_entry.id   1f33c92532fc60b51607e0585b4c31e7
#
_cell.length_a   1.000
_cell.length_b   1.000
_cell.length_c   1.000
_cell.angle_alpha   90.00
_cell.angle_beta   90.00
_cell.angle_gamma   90.00
#
_symmetry.space_group_name_H-M   'P 1'
#
loop_
_entity.id
_entity.type
_entity.pdbx_description
1 polymer ?
#
loop_
_entity_poly.entity_id
_entity_poly.type
_entity_poly.pdbx_seq_one_letter_code
_entity_poly.pdbx_strand_id
1 'polypeptide(L)'
;DLLFFYVIFIKKYKKFDFKYLVSLEVFIVLLVPHLIWLTNNDYVTITYGLARTGLENSSLLDHIIYPLIFLGKQIVTLIPFFVMSFFLVKRFRFKISLKDKKLLFLIFINLVPIGLMFITSMLTGSKIRTMWMTPFYLFFGVLIVYVLQAEINLKKLNGFISAFLILFIFSPFAYAYISITETDKRTDYPGKEIAEKVQYAWSKNHKEPINIVLGDEWVAGNLSYHLKSRPIWEGSITKDKLNSLSKFTCIDNICVGNR
;
A
#
# COMPACT_ATOMS: atom_id res chain seq x y z
N ASP A 1 10.28 -2.18 13.73
CA ASP A 1 11.44 -2.99 13.36
C ASP A 1 12.74 -2.53 13.98
N LEU A 2 13.10 -1.25 13.89
CA LEU A 2 14.29 -0.71 14.56
C LEU A 2 14.22 -0.89 16.08
N LEU A 3 13.05 -0.67 16.68
CA LEU A 3 12.83 -0.89 18.11
C LEU A 3 13.00 -2.36 18.48
N PHE A 4 12.45 -3.28 17.68
CA PHE A 4 12.55 -4.72 17.91
C PHE A 4 14.00 -5.21 17.75
N PHE A 5 14.70 -4.75 16.69
CA PHE A 5 16.13 -4.98 16.52
C PHE A 5 16.93 -4.48 17.73
N TYR A 6 16.60 -3.28 18.20
CA TYR A 6 17.27 -2.65 19.33
C TYR A 6 17.07 -3.43 20.63
N VAL A 7 15.85 -3.90 20.91
CA VAL A 7 15.57 -4.75 22.10
C VAL A 7 16.39 -6.03 22.06
N ILE A 8 16.45 -6.71 20.91
CA ILE A 8 17.28 -7.92 20.74
C ILE A 8 18.77 -7.58 20.89
N PHE A 9 19.20 -6.45 20.35
CA PHE A 9 20.58 -5.99 20.45
C PHE A 9 20.99 -5.72 21.90
N ILE A 10 20.14 -5.04 22.68
CA ILE A 10 20.35 -4.82 24.13
C ILE A 10 20.47 -6.16 24.85
N LYS A 11 19.50 -7.08 24.62
CA LYS A 11 19.50 -8.41 25.28
C LYS A 11 20.76 -9.20 24.96
N LYS A 12 21.25 -9.13 23.71
CA LYS A 12 22.42 -9.88 23.26
C LYS A 12 23.73 -9.29 23.70
N TYR A 13 23.86 -7.96 23.74
CA TYR A 13 25.13 -7.28 24.01
C TYR A 13 25.18 -6.59 25.37
N LYS A 14 24.09 -6.65 26.15
CA LYS A 14 23.95 -6.03 27.50
C LYS A 14 24.38 -4.55 27.53
N LYS A 15 24.19 -3.82 26.43
CA LYS A 15 24.51 -2.40 26.31
C LYS A 15 23.22 -1.63 26.08
N PHE A 16 22.78 -0.87 27.05
CA PHE A 16 21.73 0.12 26.92
C PHE A 16 22.38 1.52 26.91
N ASP A 17 22.11 2.31 25.90
CA ASP A 17 22.51 3.71 25.86
C ASP A 17 21.27 4.59 25.83
N PHE A 18 21.10 5.43 26.86
CA PHE A 18 19.97 6.36 26.98
C PHE A 18 19.79 7.28 25.77
N LYS A 19 20.85 7.50 24.99
CA LYS A 19 20.76 8.30 23.74
C LYS A 19 19.71 7.79 22.76
N TYR A 20 19.40 6.50 22.78
CA TYR A 20 18.35 5.93 21.93
C TYR A 20 16.93 6.30 22.35
N LEU A 21 16.73 6.66 23.62
CA LEU A 21 15.45 7.17 24.09
C LEU A 21 15.11 8.51 23.44
N VAL A 22 16.12 9.33 23.11
CA VAL A 22 15.91 10.59 22.40
C VAL A 22 15.22 10.36 21.06
N SER A 23 15.58 9.30 20.31
CA SER A 23 14.92 8.98 19.04
C SER A 23 13.46 8.59 19.24
N LEU A 24 13.15 7.86 20.31
CA LEU A 24 11.78 7.50 20.66
C LEU A 24 10.97 8.72 21.08
N GLU A 25 11.56 9.59 21.88
CA GLU A 25 10.94 10.84 22.35
C GLU A 25 10.60 11.77 21.16
N VAL A 26 11.56 12.00 20.26
CA VAL A 26 11.33 12.77 19.03
C VAL A 26 10.23 12.14 18.19
N PHE A 27 10.24 10.81 18.02
CA PHE A 27 9.19 10.10 17.29
C PHE A 27 7.81 10.33 17.90
N ILE A 28 7.69 10.20 19.24
CA ILE A 28 6.42 10.40 19.94
C ILE A 28 5.95 11.85 19.78
N VAL A 29 6.84 12.84 19.97
CA VAL A 29 6.50 14.27 19.82
C VAL A 29 5.99 14.58 18.41
N LEU A 30 6.65 14.04 17.37
CA LEU A 30 6.22 14.22 15.99
C LEU A 30 4.89 13.50 15.67
N LEU A 31 4.58 12.43 16.40
CA LEU A 31 3.35 11.66 16.20
C LEU A 31 2.12 12.32 16.86
N VAL A 32 2.32 13.07 17.96
CA VAL A 32 1.23 13.71 18.73
C VAL A 32 0.25 14.52 17.86
N PRO A 33 0.68 15.41 16.94
CA PRO A 33 -0.26 16.15 16.09
C PRO A 33 -1.14 15.22 15.23
N HIS A 34 -0.55 14.14 14.72
CA HIS A 34 -1.30 13.15 13.95
C HIS A 34 -2.30 12.37 14.81
N LEU A 35 -1.93 11.99 16.04
CA LEU A 35 -2.85 11.32 16.96
C LEU A 35 -4.02 12.21 17.36
N ILE A 36 -3.77 13.51 17.64
CA ILE A 36 -4.84 14.48 17.92
C ILE A 36 -5.78 14.62 16.72
N TRP A 37 -5.21 14.75 15.51
CA TRP A 37 -6.01 14.80 14.29
C TRP A 37 -6.84 13.51 14.11
N LEU A 38 -6.25 12.35 14.35
CA LEU A 38 -6.89 11.05 14.18
C LEU A 38 -8.08 10.88 15.14
N THR A 39 -7.95 11.29 16.40
CA THR A 39 -9.06 11.26 17.38
C THR A 39 -10.18 12.22 17.01
N ASN A 40 -9.85 13.39 16.45
CA ASN A 40 -10.83 14.38 16.01
C ASN A 40 -11.53 14.02 14.70
N ASN A 41 -11.04 13.01 13.97
CA ASN A 41 -11.59 12.55 12.69
C ASN A 41 -12.02 11.06 12.75
N ASP A 42 -12.53 10.58 13.88
CA ASP A 42 -13.11 9.25 14.06
C ASP A 42 -12.23 8.11 13.56
N TYR A 43 -10.91 8.25 13.71
CA TYR A 43 -9.94 7.24 13.29
C TYR A 43 -10.04 6.83 11.81
N VAL A 44 -10.44 7.76 10.95
CA VAL A 44 -10.77 7.49 9.53
C VAL A 44 -9.67 6.74 8.77
N THR A 45 -8.40 7.02 9.03
CA THR A 45 -7.29 6.32 8.34
C THR A 45 -7.15 4.87 8.80
N ILE A 46 -7.43 4.58 10.05
CA ILE A 46 -7.40 3.22 10.62
C ILE A 46 -8.59 2.43 10.09
N THR A 47 -9.80 2.97 10.21
CA THR A 47 -11.04 2.33 9.73
C THR A 47 -10.98 2.06 8.23
N TYR A 48 -10.48 3.02 7.45
CA TYR A 48 -10.24 2.85 6.02
C TYR A 48 -9.22 1.74 5.72
N GLY A 49 -8.10 1.72 6.46
CA GLY A 49 -7.10 0.66 6.32
C GLY A 49 -7.66 -0.72 6.62
N LEU A 50 -8.42 -0.85 7.71
CA LEU A 50 -9.07 -2.10 8.10
C LEU A 50 -10.12 -2.56 7.08
N ALA A 51 -10.98 -1.68 6.61
CA ALA A 51 -11.97 -1.99 5.57
C ALA A 51 -11.29 -2.50 4.27
N ARG A 52 -10.13 -1.94 3.92
CA ARG A 52 -9.35 -2.37 2.74
C ARG A 52 -8.72 -3.76 2.88
N THR A 53 -8.60 -4.30 4.09
CA THR A 53 -8.04 -5.64 4.33
C THR A 53 -9.07 -6.76 4.25
N GLY A 54 -10.37 -6.44 4.19
CA GLY A 54 -11.46 -7.42 4.12
C GLY A 54 -11.67 -8.21 5.41
N LEU A 55 -11.26 -7.66 6.56
CA LEU A 55 -11.33 -8.32 7.88
C LEU A 55 -12.75 -8.74 8.27
N GLU A 56 -13.77 -7.98 7.86
CA GLU A 56 -15.16 -8.22 8.26
C GLU A 56 -15.77 -9.51 7.68
N ASN A 57 -15.20 -10.04 6.58
CA ASN A 57 -15.74 -11.18 5.85
C ASN A 57 -14.72 -12.33 5.70
N SER A 58 -13.74 -12.45 6.61
CA SER A 58 -12.71 -13.47 6.50
C SER A 58 -13.23 -14.88 6.85
N SER A 59 -12.93 -15.86 6.00
CA SER A 59 -13.17 -17.28 6.24
C SER A 59 -11.94 -17.96 6.86
N LEU A 60 -12.10 -19.14 7.46
CA LEU A 60 -10.97 -19.90 7.99
C LEU A 60 -9.91 -20.22 6.94
N LEU A 61 -10.29 -20.41 5.68
CA LEU A 61 -9.37 -20.64 4.57
C LEU A 61 -8.52 -19.40 4.25
N ASP A 62 -9.03 -18.22 4.50
CA ASP A 62 -8.32 -16.96 4.23
C ASP A 62 -7.07 -16.79 5.10
N HIS A 63 -7.06 -17.39 6.30
CA HIS A 63 -5.90 -17.43 7.19
C HIS A 63 -4.71 -18.23 6.64
N ILE A 64 -4.94 -19.07 5.61
CA ILE A 64 -3.89 -19.83 4.93
C ILE A 64 -3.64 -19.27 3.54
N ILE A 65 -4.70 -19.02 2.78
CA ILE A 65 -4.61 -18.63 1.36
C ILE A 65 -3.99 -17.23 1.21
N TYR A 66 -4.43 -16.24 1.98
CA TYR A 66 -3.94 -14.86 1.84
C TYR A 66 -2.46 -14.69 2.20
N PRO A 67 -1.94 -15.27 3.30
CA PRO A 67 -0.50 -15.23 3.58
C PRO A 67 0.34 -15.87 2.47
N LEU A 68 -0.10 -17.01 1.90
CA LEU A 68 0.61 -17.68 0.81
C LEU A 68 0.59 -16.86 -0.48
N ILE A 69 -0.57 -16.29 -0.83
CA ILE A 69 -0.68 -15.35 -1.97
C ILE A 69 0.21 -14.13 -1.74
N PHE A 70 0.23 -13.60 -0.51
CA PHE A 70 1.09 -12.48 -0.16
C PHE A 70 2.56 -12.81 -0.41
N LEU A 71 3.08 -13.93 0.13
CA LEU A 71 4.47 -14.36 -0.11
C LEU A 71 4.76 -14.59 -1.59
N GLY A 72 3.86 -15.28 -2.30
CA GLY A 72 4.02 -15.49 -3.74
C GLY A 72 4.18 -14.18 -4.51
N LYS A 73 3.35 -13.19 -4.20
CA LYS A 73 3.44 -11.86 -4.80
C LYS A 73 4.75 -11.12 -4.44
N GLN A 74 5.27 -11.28 -3.21
CA GLN A 74 6.57 -10.72 -2.85
C GLN A 74 7.70 -11.33 -3.69
N ILE A 75 7.69 -12.66 -3.88
CA ILE A 75 8.67 -13.34 -4.72
C ILE A 75 8.59 -12.83 -6.17
N VAL A 76 7.38 -12.76 -6.73
CA VAL A 76 7.17 -12.25 -8.10
C VAL A 76 7.67 -10.81 -8.26
N THR A 77 7.43 -9.95 -7.29
CA THR A 77 7.91 -8.56 -7.30
C THR A 77 9.45 -8.48 -7.33
N LEU A 78 10.13 -9.45 -6.72
CA LEU A 78 11.60 -9.51 -6.67
C LEU A 78 12.24 -10.22 -7.88
N ILE A 79 11.45 -10.89 -8.74
CA ILE A 79 11.98 -11.61 -9.92
C ILE A 79 12.88 -10.71 -10.79
N PRO A 80 12.47 -9.48 -11.20
CA PRO A 80 13.32 -8.62 -12.02
C PRO A 80 14.68 -8.34 -11.38
N PHE A 81 14.69 -8.11 -10.06
CA PHE A 81 15.91 -7.90 -9.30
C PHE A 81 16.82 -9.14 -9.30
N PHE A 82 16.26 -10.34 -9.11
CA PHE A 82 17.02 -11.58 -9.13
C PHE A 82 17.54 -11.90 -10.53
N VAL A 83 16.77 -11.63 -11.59
CA VAL A 83 17.23 -11.78 -12.98
C VAL A 83 18.46 -10.89 -13.25
N MET A 84 18.41 -9.61 -12.86
CA MET A 84 19.56 -8.72 -12.99
C MET A 84 20.75 -9.23 -12.17
N SER A 85 20.54 -9.59 -10.93
CA SER A 85 21.59 -10.06 -10.01
C SER A 85 22.26 -11.35 -10.48
N PHE A 86 21.52 -12.22 -11.18
CA PHE A 86 22.05 -13.46 -11.76
C PHE A 86 23.26 -13.22 -12.67
N PHE A 87 23.24 -12.14 -13.44
CA PHE A 87 24.37 -11.79 -14.33
C PHE A 87 25.62 -11.33 -13.57
N LEU A 88 25.49 -10.86 -12.33
CA LEU A 88 26.64 -10.39 -11.53
C LEU A 88 27.27 -11.50 -10.70
N VAL A 89 26.51 -12.52 -10.33
CA VAL A 89 26.94 -13.52 -9.35
C VAL A 89 27.59 -14.69 -10.09
N LYS A 90 28.79 -15.08 -9.64
CA LYS A 90 29.51 -16.25 -10.17
C LYS A 90 28.92 -17.57 -9.64
N ARG A 91 28.60 -17.58 -8.34
CA ARG A 91 27.98 -18.72 -7.63
C ARG A 91 27.09 -18.17 -6.52
N PHE A 92 25.93 -18.82 -6.30
CA PHE A 92 25.03 -18.46 -5.20
C PHE A 92 25.51 -19.16 -3.91
N ARG A 93 26.50 -18.58 -3.25
CA ARG A 93 26.97 -19.02 -1.94
C ARG A 93 26.70 -17.94 -0.91
N PHE A 94 25.73 -18.18 -0.06
CA PHE A 94 25.34 -17.26 0.99
C PHE A 94 26.26 -17.44 2.22
N LYS A 95 27.00 -16.41 2.58
CA LYS A 95 27.73 -16.36 3.85
C LYS A 95 26.87 -15.69 4.91
N ILE A 96 26.15 -16.50 5.67
CA ILE A 96 25.29 -16.00 6.73
C ILE A 96 25.96 -16.28 8.08
N SER A 97 26.33 -15.21 8.79
CA SER A 97 26.84 -15.29 10.17
C SER A 97 25.95 -14.46 11.09
N LEU A 98 25.17 -15.14 11.93
CA LEU A 98 24.31 -14.49 12.91
C LEU A 98 25.10 -13.75 14.02
N LYS A 99 26.44 -13.82 14.02
CA LYS A 99 27.30 -13.03 14.88
C LYS A 99 27.60 -11.64 14.28
N ASP A 100 27.41 -11.47 12.98
CA ASP A 100 27.66 -10.22 12.28
C ASP A 100 26.50 -9.23 12.51
N LYS A 101 26.79 -8.13 13.19
CA LYS A 101 25.81 -7.10 13.54
C LYS A 101 25.23 -6.39 12.33
N LYS A 102 26.06 -6.17 11.29
CA LYS A 102 25.63 -5.50 10.05
C LYS A 102 24.65 -6.38 9.28
N LEU A 103 24.98 -7.67 9.19
CA LEU A 103 24.09 -8.64 8.57
C LEU A 103 22.76 -8.76 9.32
N LEU A 104 22.80 -8.86 10.65
CA LEU A 104 21.58 -8.88 11.47
C LEU A 104 20.72 -7.66 11.24
N PHE A 105 21.31 -6.46 11.22
CA PHE A 105 20.57 -5.23 10.94
C PHE A 105 19.89 -5.27 9.56
N LEU A 106 20.62 -5.68 8.52
CA LEU A 106 20.08 -5.79 7.17
C LEU A 106 18.96 -6.84 7.06
N ILE A 107 19.10 -7.98 7.75
CA ILE A 107 18.03 -8.99 7.83
C ILE A 107 16.80 -8.42 8.51
N PHE A 108 16.97 -7.74 9.65
CA PHE A 108 15.84 -7.19 10.39
C PHE A 108 15.08 -6.15 9.58
N ILE A 109 15.78 -5.20 8.95
CA ILE A 109 15.09 -4.12 8.22
C ILE A 109 14.38 -4.60 6.95
N ASN A 110 14.85 -5.69 6.33
CA ASN A 110 14.28 -6.20 5.08
C ASN A 110 13.28 -7.36 5.29
N LEU A 111 13.62 -8.33 6.15
CA LEU A 111 12.85 -9.58 6.23
C LEU A 111 11.84 -9.60 7.37
N VAL A 112 12.12 -8.90 8.48
CA VAL A 112 11.17 -8.87 9.62
C VAL A 112 9.84 -8.22 9.27
N PRO A 113 9.77 -7.10 8.52
CA PRO A 113 8.50 -6.54 8.08
C PRO A 113 7.67 -7.53 7.26
N ILE A 114 8.31 -8.24 6.34
CA ILE A 114 7.64 -9.26 5.52
C ILE A 114 7.08 -10.38 6.41
N GLY A 115 7.90 -10.85 7.37
CA GLY A 115 7.50 -11.88 8.34
C GLY A 115 6.35 -11.43 9.24
N LEU A 116 6.40 -10.20 9.74
CA LEU A 116 5.33 -9.63 10.57
C LEU A 116 4.02 -9.50 9.79
N MET A 117 4.07 -9.02 8.55
CA MET A 117 2.88 -8.91 7.70
C MET A 117 2.32 -10.28 7.34
N PHE A 118 3.19 -11.27 7.08
CA PHE A 118 2.76 -12.66 6.88
C PHE A 118 2.02 -13.21 8.08
N ILE A 119 2.60 -13.05 9.28
CA ILE A 119 1.99 -13.51 10.54
C ILE A 119 0.68 -12.75 10.79
N THR A 120 0.63 -11.43 10.57
CA THR A 120 -0.60 -10.66 10.71
C THR A 120 -1.69 -11.19 9.78
N SER A 121 -1.38 -11.42 8.50
CA SER A 121 -2.34 -12.01 7.55
C SER A 121 -2.82 -13.40 7.99
N MET A 122 -1.91 -14.23 8.50
CA MET A 122 -2.23 -15.56 9.02
C MET A 122 -3.15 -15.52 10.25
N LEU A 123 -2.90 -14.58 11.18
CA LEU A 123 -3.69 -14.48 12.41
C LEU A 123 -5.06 -13.83 12.18
N THR A 124 -5.14 -12.88 11.25
CA THR A 124 -6.36 -12.07 11.05
C THR A 124 -7.20 -12.50 9.84
N GLY A 125 -6.67 -13.36 8.94
CA GLY A 125 -7.32 -13.65 7.66
C GLY A 125 -7.38 -12.45 6.70
N SER A 126 -6.56 -11.41 6.94
CA SER A 126 -6.61 -10.18 6.16
C SER A 126 -5.80 -10.27 4.87
N LYS A 127 -6.32 -9.63 3.80
CA LYS A 127 -5.65 -9.55 2.49
C LYS A 127 -4.68 -8.40 2.45
N ILE A 128 -3.40 -8.65 2.70
CA ILE A 128 -2.35 -7.63 2.66
C ILE A 128 -2.05 -7.22 1.22
N ARG A 129 -2.01 -5.91 0.97
CA ARG A 129 -1.67 -5.36 -0.34
C ARG A 129 -0.16 -5.35 -0.55
N THR A 130 0.29 -5.93 -1.67
CA THR A 130 1.71 -6.07 -2.02
C THR A 130 2.46 -4.73 -2.03
N MET A 131 1.83 -3.67 -2.51
CA MET A 131 2.45 -2.34 -2.62
C MET A 131 2.86 -1.74 -1.26
N TRP A 132 2.24 -2.16 -0.15
CA TRP A 132 2.62 -1.68 1.18
C TRP A 132 4.01 -2.16 1.61
N MET A 133 4.55 -3.19 0.94
CA MET A 133 5.88 -3.72 1.22
C MET A 133 7.01 -3.01 0.46
N THR A 134 6.69 -2.19 -0.55
CA THR A 134 7.69 -1.52 -1.39
C THR A 134 8.77 -0.77 -0.59
N PRO A 135 8.46 0.01 0.46
CA PRO A 135 9.49 0.71 1.25
C PRO A 135 10.50 -0.22 1.92
N PHE A 136 10.11 -1.45 2.24
CA PHE A 136 10.96 -2.42 2.93
C PHE A 136 11.96 -3.11 2.00
N TYR A 137 11.82 -2.95 0.67
CA TYR A 137 12.79 -3.44 -0.30
C TYR A 137 13.94 -2.46 -0.58
N LEU A 138 13.90 -1.25 -0.01
CA LEU A 138 14.90 -0.22 -0.26
C LEU A 138 16.34 -0.71 0.02
N PHE A 139 16.53 -1.47 1.09
CA PHE A 139 17.83 -2.02 1.46
C PHE A 139 18.05 -3.48 1.03
N PHE A 140 17.10 -4.06 0.28
CA PHE A 140 17.21 -5.46 -0.14
C PHE A 140 18.41 -5.71 -1.05
N GLY A 141 18.69 -4.79 -1.97
CA GLY A 141 19.90 -4.83 -2.80
C GLY A 141 21.18 -4.83 -1.96
N VAL A 142 21.24 -4.00 -0.91
CA VAL A 142 22.39 -3.95 0.02
C VAL A 142 22.54 -5.27 0.76
N LEU A 143 21.45 -5.87 1.23
CA LEU A 143 21.46 -7.18 1.88
C LEU A 143 22.06 -8.25 0.95
N ILE A 144 21.57 -8.32 -0.29
CA ILE A 144 22.04 -9.32 -1.27
C ILE A 144 23.51 -9.12 -1.61
N VAL A 145 23.94 -7.88 -1.87
CA VAL A 145 25.36 -7.56 -2.11
C VAL A 145 26.22 -7.95 -0.89
N TYR A 146 25.76 -7.64 0.31
CA TYR A 146 26.48 -7.96 1.54
C TYR A 146 26.68 -9.47 1.73
N VAL A 147 25.64 -10.25 1.47
CA VAL A 147 25.65 -11.71 1.61
C VAL A 147 26.47 -12.39 0.51
N LEU A 148 26.45 -11.85 -0.72
CA LEU A 148 27.07 -12.41 -1.91
C LEU A 148 28.41 -11.74 -2.29
N GLN A 149 28.92 -10.79 -1.50
CA GLN A 149 30.06 -9.95 -1.86
C GLN A 149 31.30 -10.72 -2.41
N ALA A 150 31.56 -11.92 -1.87
CA ALA A 150 32.69 -12.75 -2.30
C ALA A 150 32.47 -13.43 -3.67
N GLU A 151 31.27 -13.47 -4.17
CA GLU A 151 30.85 -14.14 -5.39
C GLU A 151 30.48 -13.16 -6.51
N ILE A 152 30.51 -11.85 -6.23
CA ILE A 152 30.19 -10.81 -7.22
C ILE A 152 31.37 -10.61 -8.17
N ASN A 153 31.08 -10.66 -9.46
CA ASN A 153 32.05 -10.44 -10.52
C ASN A 153 31.73 -9.19 -11.33
N LEU A 154 32.42 -8.09 -11.02
CA LEU A 154 32.24 -6.80 -11.71
C LEU A 154 32.58 -6.84 -13.21
N LYS A 155 33.39 -7.82 -13.68
CA LYS A 155 33.61 -8.00 -15.12
C LYS A 155 32.34 -8.35 -15.90
N LYS A 156 31.32 -8.81 -15.21
CA LYS A 156 29.97 -9.12 -15.78
C LYS A 156 28.98 -7.97 -15.64
N LEU A 157 29.44 -6.79 -15.24
CA LEU A 157 28.57 -5.61 -15.04
C LEU A 157 27.76 -5.25 -16.30
N ASN A 158 28.33 -5.43 -17.48
CA ASN A 158 27.63 -5.18 -18.75
C ASN A 158 26.37 -6.05 -18.87
N GLY A 159 26.42 -7.33 -18.47
CA GLY A 159 25.25 -8.20 -18.47
C GLY A 159 24.15 -7.71 -17.54
N PHE A 160 24.51 -7.25 -16.35
CA PHE A 160 23.57 -6.64 -15.40
C PHE A 160 22.93 -5.36 -15.98
N ILE A 161 23.75 -4.46 -16.54
CA ILE A 161 23.26 -3.22 -17.15
C ILE A 161 22.34 -3.52 -18.35
N SER A 162 22.72 -4.49 -19.19
CA SER A 162 21.88 -4.89 -20.32
C SER A 162 20.54 -5.44 -19.87
N ALA A 163 20.52 -6.32 -18.84
CA ALA A 163 19.29 -6.84 -18.29
C ALA A 163 18.41 -5.72 -17.67
N PHE A 164 19.02 -4.78 -16.96
CA PHE A 164 18.35 -3.60 -16.42
C PHE A 164 17.70 -2.77 -17.54
N LEU A 165 18.47 -2.44 -18.58
CA LEU A 165 17.96 -1.64 -19.71
C LEU A 165 16.84 -2.34 -20.45
N ILE A 166 16.95 -3.66 -20.67
CA ILE A 166 15.88 -4.45 -21.30
C ILE A 166 14.59 -4.37 -20.46
N LEU A 167 14.69 -4.63 -19.15
CA LEU A 167 13.53 -4.58 -18.25
C LEU A 167 12.94 -3.16 -18.16
N PHE A 168 13.82 -2.15 -18.09
CA PHE A 168 13.42 -0.74 -18.03
C PHE A 168 12.67 -0.28 -19.27
N ILE A 169 13.16 -0.66 -20.46
CA ILE A 169 12.52 -0.33 -21.75
C ILE A 169 11.25 -1.16 -21.92
N PHE A 170 11.28 -2.46 -21.61
CA PHE A 170 10.14 -3.36 -21.79
C PHE A 170 8.95 -2.99 -20.91
N SER A 171 9.21 -2.54 -19.67
CA SER A 171 8.16 -2.27 -18.67
C SER A 171 7.07 -1.28 -19.15
N PRO A 172 7.39 -0.08 -19.70
CA PRO A 172 6.37 0.84 -20.20
C PRO A 172 5.60 0.29 -21.40
N PHE A 173 6.24 -0.50 -22.28
CA PHE A 173 5.54 -1.13 -23.40
C PHE A 173 4.58 -2.23 -22.94
N ALA A 174 4.99 -3.06 -21.99
CA ALA A 174 4.12 -4.06 -21.37
C ALA A 174 2.92 -3.38 -20.68
N TYR A 175 3.17 -2.30 -19.95
CA TYR A 175 2.10 -1.53 -19.31
C TYR A 175 1.17 -0.89 -20.34
N ALA A 176 1.70 -0.30 -21.40
CA ALA A 176 0.90 0.27 -22.49
C ALA A 176 0.04 -0.79 -23.17
N TYR A 177 0.62 -1.96 -23.49
CA TYR A 177 -0.13 -3.08 -24.07
C TYR A 177 -1.28 -3.52 -23.18
N ILE A 178 -1.03 -3.77 -21.90
CA ILE A 178 -2.07 -4.12 -20.93
C ILE A 178 -3.09 -2.98 -20.81
N SER A 179 -2.65 -1.72 -20.86
CA SER A 179 -3.53 -0.55 -20.78
C SER A 179 -4.47 -0.41 -21.96
N ILE A 180 -4.07 -0.85 -23.13
CA ILE A 180 -4.89 -0.80 -24.36
C ILE A 180 -5.83 -2.01 -24.45
N THR A 181 -5.36 -3.20 -24.03
CA THR A 181 -6.11 -4.45 -24.21
C THR A 181 -7.15 -4.70 -23.12
N GLU A 182 -6.93 -4.25 -21.90
CA GLU A 182 -7.89 -4.39 -20.82
C GLU A 182 -8.78 -3.14 -20.74
N THR A 183 -10.09 -3.31 -20.84
CA THR A 183 -11.09 -2.23 -20.89
C THR A 183 -11.85 -2.00 -19.58
N ASP A 184 -11.65 -2.87 -18.57
CA ASP A 184 -12.36 -2.79 -17.27
C ASP A 184 -11.44 -2.32 -16.14
N LYS A 185 -10.74 -1.21 -16.37
CA LYS A 185 -9.86 -0.61 -15.35
C LYS A 185 -10.51 0.61 -14.71
N ARG A 186 -10.03 0.94 -13.53
CA ARG A 186 -10.41 2.19 -12.86
C ARG A 186 -10.09 3.44 -13.69
N THR A 187 -9.07 3.40 -14.54
CA THR A 187 -8.71 4.47 -15.46
C THR A 187 -9.72 4.69 -16.58
N ASP A 188 -10.50 3.67 -16.91
CA ASP A 188 -11.50 3.70 -17.98
C ASP A 188 -12.90 4.09 -17.46
N TYR A 189 -12.98 4.42 -16.16
CA TYR A 189 -14.24 4.83 -15.54
C TYR A 189 -14.77 6.12 -16.18
N PRO A 190 -16.00 6.10 -16.72
CA PRO A 190 -16.57 7.23 -17.46
C PRO A 190 -17.10 8.31 -16.52
N GLY A 191 -16.23 8.83 -15.64
CA GLY A 191 -16.62 9.75 -14.56
C GLY A 191 -17.29 11.03 -15.03
N LYS A 192 -16.86 11.57 -16.19
CA LYS A 192 -17.47 12.76 -16.78
C LYS A 192 -18.90 12.49 -17.28
N GLU A 193 -19.11 11.39 -17.98
CA GLU A 193 -20.43 11.01 -18.50
C GLU A 193 -21.41 10.73 -17.36
N ILE A 194 -20.95 10.07 -16.30
CA ILE A 194 -21.75 9.81 -15.12
C ILE A 194 -22.11 11.12 -14.42
N ALA A 195 -21.16 12.05 -14.27
CA ALA A 195 -21.42 13.37 -13.70
C ALA A 195 -22.43 14.17 -14.51
N GLU A 196 -22.38 14.12 -15.84
CA GLU A 196 -23.36 14.76 -16.71
C GLU A 196 -24.76 14.14 -16.55
N LYS A 197 -24.88 12.80 -16.45
CA LYS A 197 -26.15 12.11 -16.17
C LYS A 197 -26.73 12.50 -14.82
N VAL A 198 -25.89 12.53 -13.77
CA VAL A 198 -26.31 12.91 -12.42
C VAL A 198 -26.74 14.37 -12.38
N GLN A 199 -25.97 15.28 -13.01
CA GLN A 199 -26.32 16.69 -13.08
C GLN A 199 -27.64 16.90 -13.85
N TYR A 200 -27.86 16.19 -14.94
CA TYR A 200 -29.12 16.23 -15.70
C TYR A 200 -30.31 15.77 -14.86
N ALA A 201 -30.19 14.65 -14.16
CA ALA A 201 -31.26 14.13 -13.32
C ALA A 201 -31.57 15.06 -12.12
N TRP A 202 -30.54 15.66 -11.53
CA TRP A 202 -30.72 16.66 -10.48
C TRP A 202 -31.45 17.91 -10.97
N SER A 203 -31.05 18.43 -12.11
CA SER A 203 -31.57 19.70 -12.66
C SER A 203 -33.04 19.58 -13.16
N LYS A 204 -33.58 18.37 -13.33
CA LYS A 204 -35.02 18.19 -13.61
C LYS A 204 -35.90 18.66 -12.46
N ASN A 205 -35.47 18.43 -11.23
CA ASN A 205 -36.30 18.66 -10.04
C ASN A 205 -35.75 19.79 -9.15
N HIS A 206 -34.47 20.18 -9.33
CA HIS A 206 -33.79 21.12 -8.45
C HIS A 206 -32.99 22.14 -9.26
N LYS A 207 -33.03 23.41 -8.86
CA LYS A 207 -32.29 24.49 -9.50
C LYS A 207 -30.97 24.83 -8.77
N GLU A 208 -30.82 24.34 -7.55
CA GLU A 208 -29.67 24.60 -6.69
C GLU A 208 -28.48 23.68 -7.08
N PRO A 209 -27.24 24.12 -6.83
CA PRO A 209 -26.07 23.27 -7.06
C PRO A 209 -26.07 22.08 -6.10
N ILE A 210 -25.52 20.96 -6.54
CA ILE A 210 -25.32 19.77 -5.69
C ILE A 210 -24.19 20.06 -4.70
N ASN A 211 -24.41 19.87 -3.40
CA ASN A 211 -23.43 20.14 -2.35
C ASN A 211 -22.90 18.86 -1.66
N ILE A 212 -23.68 17.77 -1.68
CA ILE A 212 -23.37 16.53 -0.99
C ILE A 212 -23.48 15.36 -1.94
N VAL A 213 -22.54 14.41 -1.82
CA VAL A 213 -22.57 13.11 -2.50
C VAL A 213 -22.47 12.00 -1.47
N LEU A 214 -23.37 11.02 -1.56
CA LEU A 214 -23.35 9.77 -0.82
C LEU A 214 -23.11 8.60 -1.77
N GLY A 215 -22.33 7.63 -1.36
CA GLY A 215 -22.03 6.43 -2.15
C GLY A 215 -20.67 5.85 -1.86
N ASP A 216 -20.23 4.92 -2.71
CA ASP A 216 -18.87 4.39 -2.68
C ASP A 216 -17.84 5.50 -2.88
N GLU A 217 -16.74 5.42 -2.13
CA GLU A 217 -15.68 6.44 -2.13
C GLU A 217 -15.13 6.75 -3.54
N TRP A 218 -14.93 5.72 -4.37
CA TRP A 218 -14.39 5.91 -5.72
C TRP A 218 -15.38 6.62 -6.63
N VAL A 219 -16.62 6.18 -6.60
CA VAL A 219 -17.68 6.72 -7.46
C VAL A 219 -18.04 8.15 -7.04
N ALA A 220 -18.23 8.37 -5.75
CA ALA A 220 -18.54 9.69 -5.20
C ALA A 220 -17.38 10.67 -5.37
N GLY A 221 -16.12 10.22 -5.21
CA GLY A 221 -14.94 11.04 -5.45
C GLY A 221 -14.84 11.48 -6.92
N ASN A 222 -15.13 10.60 -7.87
CA ASN A 222 -15.20 10.97 -9.29
C ASN A 222 -16.30 11.99 -9.57
N LEU A 223 -17.48 11.85 -8.94
CA LEU A 223 -18.53 12.85 -9.04
C LEU A 223 -18.11 14.20 -8.49
N SER A 224 -17.52 14.22 -7.29
CA SER A 224 -17.01 15.44 -6.68
C SER A 224 -15.96 16.13 -7.56
N TYR A 225 -15.17 15.35 -8.30
CA TYR A 225 -14.18 15.89 -9.23
C TYR A 225 -14.80 16.43 -10.53
N HIS A 226 -15.77 15.76 -11.12
CA HIS A 226 -16.32 16.13 -12.44
C HIS A 226 -17.49 17.11 -12.38
N LEU A 227 -18.25 17.15 -11.28
CA LEU A 227 -19.31 18.15 -11.08
C LEU A 227 -18.74 19.54 -10.84
N LYS A 228 -19.31 20.56 -11.47
CA LYS A 228 -18.87 21.97 -11.33
C LYS A 228 -19.00 22.48 -9.89
N SER A 229 -19.98 22.04 -9.15
CA SER A 229 -20.23 22.44 -7.78
C SER A 229 -19.24 21.84 -6.75
N ARG A 230 -18.43 20.83 -7.16
CA ARG A 230 -17.46 20.17 -6.27
C ARG A 230 -18.08 19.70 -4.95
N PRO A 231 -19.14 18.88 -4.98
CA PRO A 231 -19.83 18.46 -3.78
C PRO A 231 -18.93 17.65 -2.84
N ILE A 232 -19.24 17.71 -1.54
CA ILE A 232 -18.49 16.98 -0.52
C ILE A 232 -19.01 15.54 -0.43
N TRP A 233 -18.12 14.57 -0.36
CA TRP A 233 -18.48 13.18 -0.07
C TRP A 233 -18.66 12.99 1.44
N GLU A 234 -19.84 12.47 1.83
CA GLU A 234 -20.19 12.21 3.23
C GLU A 234 -20.29 10.71 3.57
N GLY A 235 -19.72 9.84 2.73
CA GLY A 235 -19.63 8.41 2.96
C GLY A 235 -20.74 7.61 2.30
N SER A 236 -20.93 6.37 2.78
CA SER A 236 -21.90 5.43 2.21
C SER A 236 -23.35 5.89 2.41
N ILE A 237 -24.23 5.43 1.55
CA ILE A 237 -25.67 5.69 1.62
C ILE A 237 -26.25 4.98 2.84
N THR A 238 -26.79 5.74 3.79
CA THR A 238 -27.53 5.24 4.94
C THR A 238 -28.86 6.00 5.07
N LYS A 239 -29.84 5.37 5.68
CA LYS A 239 -31.17 6.01 5.88
C LYS A 239 -31.07 7.31 6.66
N ASP A 240 -30.23 7.34 7.69
CA ASP A 240 -30.03 8.53 8.54
C ASP A 240 -29.43 9.69 7.75
N LYS A 241 -28.44 9.42 6.90
CA LYS A 241 -27.85 10.44 6.03
C LYS A 241 -28.82 10.94 4.97
N LEU A 242 -29.61 10.06 4.37
CA LEU A 242 -30.65 10.48 3.42
C LEU A 242 -31.70 11.35 4.10
N ASN A 243 -32.14 10.98 5.31
CA ASN A 243 -33.10 11.76 6.09
C ASN A 243 -32.55 13.12 6.55
N SER A 244 -31.24 13.28 6.64
CA SER A 244 -30.59 14.56 6.97
C SER A 244 -30.52 15.54 5.79
N LEU A 245 -30.83 15.07 4.57
CA LEU A 245 -30.87 15.92 3.37
C LEU A 245 -32.26 16.50 3.18
N SER A 246 -32.32 17.80 2.92
CA SER A 246 -33.58 18.48 2.59
C SER A 246 -34.12 18.08 1.21
N LYS A 247 -33.19 17.84 0.29
CA LYS A 247 -33.44 17.46 -1.11
C LYS A 247 -32.40 16.45 -1.53
N PHE A 248 -32.81 15.35 -2.19
CA PHE A 248 -31.87 14.39 -2.76
C PHE A 248 -32.41 13.73 -4.02
N THR A 249 -31.48 13.23 -4.84
CA THR A 249 -31.76 12.40 -6.03
C THR A 249 -30.78 11.23 -6.03
N CYS A 250 -31.29 10.01 -6.15
CA CYS A 250 -30.46 8.81 -6.23
C CYS A 250 -30.49 8.24 -7.65
N ILE A 251 -29.33 7.84 -8.16
CA ILE A 251 -29.14 7.17 -9.44
C ILE A 251 -28.19 6.00 -9.17
N ASP A 252 -28.64 4.80 -9.47
CA ASP A 252 -27.90 3.56 -9.17
C ASP A 252 -27.44 3.55 -7.67
N ASN A 253 -26.14 3.43 -7.43
CA ASN A 253 -25.56 3.38 -6.10
C ASN A 253 -25.00 4.75 -5.61
N ILE A 254 -25.52 5.86 -6.14
CA ILE A 254 -25.10 7.21 -5.80
C ILE A 254 -26.32 8.04 -5.44
N CYS A 255 -26.26 8.79 -4.35
CA CYS A 255 -27.23 9.81 -4.02
C CYS A 255 -26.52 11.17 -3.92
N VAL A 256 -27.13 12.18 -4.52
CA VAL A 256 -26.67 13.57 -4.46
C VAL A 256 -27.73 14.42 -3.82
N GLY A 257 -27.32 15.44 -3.07
CA GLY A 257 -28.30 16.25 -2.35
C GLY A 257 -27.75 17.53 -1.75
N ASN A 258 -28.65 18.18 -0.99
CA ASN A 258 -28.39 19.36 -0.22
C ASN A 258 -29.00 19.23 1.18
N ARG A 259 -28.42 19.89 2.16
CA ARG A 259 -29.01 20.10 3.49
C ARG A 259 -29.92 21.29 3.52
#